data_ce886824d15a511d286628ff5870362b
#
_entry.id   ce886824d15a511d286628ff5870362b
#
_cell.length_a   1.000
_cell.length_b   1.000
_cell.length_c   1.000
_cell.angle_alpha   90.00
_cell.angle_beta   90.00
_cell.angle_gamma   90.00
#
_symmetry.space_group_name_H-M   'P 1'
#
loop_
_entity.id
_entity.type
_entity.pdbx_description
1 polymer ?
#
loop_
_entity_poly.entity_id
_entity_poly.type
_entity_poly.pdbx_seq_one_letter_code
_entity_poly.pdbx_strand_id
1 'polypeptide(L)'
;MTQDNGSNLLKATNEDTSGPFFPIYFQDESLEDLTVLGPGIVGAPSGQHIILCGRVLDRHCNLANGVLMEFWQANAKGIYNSPANSGHPDLDPWFNGYGRLRSASGDYKFRTIMPGASGKRAPNITITIFSDGISRIVTQVFFEGHKANETDPVLKSLGTGDQARLIARHDGQTDDGAEVYLLDIVMAGANETPFFDDLES
;
A
#
# COMPACT_ATOMS: atom_id res chain seq x y z
N MET A 1 -46.75 1.72 -21.21
CA MET A 1 -45.76 2.78 -20.90
C MET A 1 -44.98 2.30 -19.69
N THR A 2 -43.94 1.61 -19.94
CA THR A 2 -42.98 1.13 -18.93
C THR A 2 -41.92 2.23 -18.76
N GLN A 3 -41.89 2.84 -17.58
CA GLN A 3 -40.81 3.77 -17.22
C GLN A 3 -39.55 2.97 -17.03
N ASP A 4 -38.60 3.21 -17.88
CA ASP A 4 -37.22 2.76 -17.78
C ASP A 4 -36.56 3.58 -16.66
N ASN A 5 -36.38 2.96 -15.48
CA ASN A 5 -35.58 3.48 -14.39
C ASN A 5 -34.10 3.27 -14.77
N GLY A 6 -33.61 4.10 -15.67
CA GLY A 6 -32.21 4.19 -15.97
C GLY A 6 -31.42 4.51 -14.70
N SER A 7 -30.82 3.50 -14.10
CA SER A 7 -29.78 3.68 -13.11
C SER A 7 -28.68 4.53 -13.76
N ASN A 8 -28.57 5.77 -13.31
CA ASN A 8 -27.50 6.69 -13.72
C ASN A 8 -26.17 6.22 -13.07
N LEU A 9 -25.73 5.02 -13.46
CA LEU A 9 -24.38 4.57 -13.15
C LEU A 9 -23.45 5.49 -13.94
N LEU A 10 -22.77 6.34 -13.22
CA LEU A 10 -21.68 7.12 -13.80
C LEU A 10 -20.69 6.13 -14.40
N LYS A 11 -20.38 6.32 -15.68
CA LYS A 11 -19.35 5.52 -16.33
C LYS A 11 -18.03 5.76 -15.59
N ALA A 12 -17.35 4.69 -15.20
CA ALA A 12 -16.01 4.82 -14.62
C ALA A 12 -15.14 5.69 -15.51
N THR A 13 -14.47 6.66 -14.92
CA THR A 13 -13.47 7.46 -15.63
C THR A 13 -12.39 6.50 -16.12
N ASN A 14 -12.02 6.62 -17.39
CA ASN A 14 -10.91 5.83 -17.91
C ASN A 14 -9.67 6.10 -17.06
N GLU A 15 -8.88 5.06 -16.82
CA GLU A 15 -7.57 5.23 -16.20
C GLU A 15 -6.78 6.25 -17.01
N ASP A 16 -6.47 7.38 -16.36
CA ASP A 16 -5.69 8.42 -16.99
C ASP A 16 -4.21 8.04 -16.93
N THR A 17 -3.51 8.21 -18.03
CA THR A 17 -2.06 8.04 -18.04
C THR A 17 -1.43 9.19 -17.26
N SER A 18 -0.43 8.90 -16.43
CA SER A 18 0.36 9.94 -15.75
C SER A 18 1.07 10.87 -16.75
N GLY A 19 1.06 10.50 -18.04
CA GLY A 19 1.75 11.20 -19.10
C GLY A 19 3.28 11.00 -19.02
N PRO A 20 4.03 11.45 -20.05
CA PRO A 20 5.48 11.28 -20.08
C PRO A 20 6.23 12.19 -19.10
N PHE A 21 5.54 13.11 -18.47
CA PHE A 21 6.11 14.09 -17.54
C PHE A 21 5.72 13.77 -16.11
N PHE A 22 6.17 12.63 -15.59
CA PHE A 22 6.13 12.43 -14.15
C PHE A 22 7.02 13.53 -13.52
N PRO A 23 6.48 14.41 -12.66
CA PRO A 23 7.26 15.53 -12.14
C PRO A 23 8.55 15.06 -11.48
N ILE A 24 9.68 15.62 -11.89
CA ILE A 24 11.01 15.36 -11.33
C ILE A 24 11.02 15.58 -9.80
N TYR A 25 10.12 16.41 -9.30
CA TYR A 25 9.93 16.72 -7.88
C TYR A 25 9.40 15.54 -7.04
N PHE A 26 8.96 14.45 -7.65
CA PHE A 26 8.52 13.25 -6.93
C PHE A 26 9.66 12.25 -6.64
N GLN A 27 10.91 12.69 -6.72
CA GLN A 27 12.10 11.89 -6.45
C GLN A 27 12.65 12.12 -5.04
N ASP A 28 11.81 12.46 -4.08
CA ASP A 28 12.24 12.66 -2.69
C ASP A 28 12.44 11.30 -2.01
N GLU A 29 13.69 10.87 -1.88
CA GLU A 29 14.09 9.63 -1.20
C GLU A 29 13.71 9.62 0.30
N SER A 30 13.40 10.79 0.89
CA SER A 30 12.97 10.90 2.30
C SER A 30 11.62 10.22 2.57
N LEU A 31 10.85 9.89 1.52
CA LEU A 31 9.54 9.23 1.62
C LEU A 31 9.62 7.70 1.61
N GLU A 32 10.81 7.11 1.54
CA GLU A 32 11.03 5.66 1.60
C GLU A 32 11.08 5.12 3.04
N ASP A 33 11.26 6.01 4.01
CA ASP A 33 11.27 5.71 5.44
C ASP A 33 10.25 6.59 6.18
N LEU A 34 9.11 6.01 6.54
CA LEU A 34 8.05 6.69 7.27
C LEU A 34 8.34 6.82 8.77
N THR A 35 9.41 6.25 9.26
CA THR A 35 9.83 6.41 10.65
C THR A 35 10.56 7.74 10.91
N VAL A 36 10.81 8.51 9.84
CA VAL A 36 11.46 9.82 9.87
C VAL A 36 10.60 10.84 9.14
N LEU A 37 10.17 11.91 9.81
CA LEU A 37 9.34 12.97 9.20
C LEU A 37 10.12 13.93 8.30
N GLY A 38 11.45 13.92 8.37
CA GLY A 38 12.31 14.78 7.55
C GLY A 38 13.58 15.20 8.26
N PRO A 39 14.51 15.84 7.55
CA PRO A 39 15.80 16.26 8.09
C PRO A 39 15.65 17.21 9.30
N GLY A 40 16.30 16.86 10.41
CA GLY A 40 16.31 17.69 11.62
C GLY A 40 15.07 17.60 12.51
N ILE A 41 14.08 16.79 12.15
CA ILE A 41 12.92 16.51 13.00
C ILE A 41 13.30 15.42 14.00
N VAL A 42 13.24 15.76 15.30
CA VAL A 42 13.51 14.82 16.38
C VAL A 42 12.19 14.28 16.91
N GLY A 43 11.93 13.04 16.60
CA GLY A 43 10.74 12.29 17.03
C GLY A 43 10.67 11.00 16.22
N ALA A 44 10.02 9.99 16.79
CA ALA A 44 9.82 8.72 16.12
C ALA A 44 8.36 8.28 16.30
N PRO A 45 7.75 7.65 15.29
CA PRO A 45 6.39 7.13 15.43
C PRO A 45 6.35 6.01 16.46
N SER A 46 5.20 5.91 17.11
CA SER A 46 4.93 4.81 18.04
C SER A 46 4.61 3.53 17.27
N GLY A 47 5.07 2.39 17.79
CA GLY A 47 4.74 1.07 17.22
C GLY A 47 5.96 0.25 16.86
N GLN A 48 5.70 -0.99 16.42
CA GLN A 48 6.75 -1.90 15.93
C GLN A 48 7.24 -1.42 14.57
N HIS A 49 8.53 -1.17 14.44
CA HIS A 49 9.14 -0.88 13.15
C HIS A 49 9.13 -2.12 12.28
N ILE A 50 8.80 -1.95 11.01
CA ILE A 50 8.83 -3.00 10.01
C ILE A 50 9.54 -2.55 8.75
N ILE A 51 10.03 -3.51 8.01
CA ILE A 51 10.50 -3.36 6.63
C ILE A 51 9.61 -4.23 5.75
N LEU A 52 8.94 -3.61 4.79
CA LEU A 52 8.26 -4.32 3.72
C LEU A 52 9.16 -4.29 2.49
N CYS A 53 9.51 -5.43 1.97
CA CYS A 53 10.33 -5.56 0.78
C CYS A 53 9.86 -6.69 -0.13
N GLY A 54 10.29 -6.64 -1.38
CA GLY A 54 9.91 -7.60 -2.40
C GLY A 54 10.23 -7.10 -3.80
N ARG A 55 9.53 -7.64 -4.77
CA ARG A 55 9.72 -7.34 -6.18
C ARG A 55 8.40 -7.00 -6.84
N VAL A 56 8.44 -6.09 -7.79
CA VAL A 56 7.34 -5.86 -8.73
C VAL A 56 7.68 -6.61 -10.02
N LEU A 57 6.80 -7.50 -10.43
CA LEU A 57 7.02 -8.44 -11.53
C LEU A 57 5.99 -8.22 -12.63
N ASP A 58 6.43 -8.37 -13.88
CA ASP A 58 5.56 -8.38 -15.05
C ASP A 58 4.82 -9.72 -15.22
N ARG A 59 4.01 -9.83 -16.27
CA ARG A 59 3.27 -11.05 -16.64
C ARG A 59 4.16 -12.29 -16.92
N HIS A 60 5.44 -12.10 -17.15
CA HIS A 60 6.42 -13.15 -17.44
C HIS A 60 7.34 -13.42 -16.24
N CYS A 61 7.02 -12.88 -15.06
CA CYS A 61 7.83 -12.94 -13.85
C CYS A 61 9.21 -12.28 -13.99
N ASN A 62 9.38 -11.35 -14.93
CA ASN A 62 10.56 -10.49 -14.96
C ASN A 62 10.34 -9.28 -14.05
N LEU A 63 11.44 -8.72 -13.56
CA LEU A 63 11.40 -7.48 -12.80
C LEU A 63 10.84 -6.33 -13.67
N ALA A 64 9.87 -5.60 -13.13
CA ALA A 64 9.31 -4.43 -13.75
C ALA A 64 10.22 -3.23 -13.51
N ASN A 65 10.81 -2.69 -14.58
CA ASN A 65 11.71 -1.56 -14.48
C ASN A 65 10.95 -0.24 -14.36
N GLY A 66 11.50 0.71 -13.60
CA GLY A 66 11.03 2.08 -13.57
C GLY A 66 9.65 2.26 -12.91
N VAL A 67 9.33 1.43 -11.92
CA VAL A 67 8.07 1.57 -11.16
C VAL A 67 8.17 2.67 -10.11
N LEU A 68 7.07 3.39 -9.92
CA LEU A 68 6.84 4.26 -8.78
C LEU A 68 5.78 3.61 -7.89
N MET A 69 6.02 3.59 -6.60
CA MET A 69 5.11 3.04 -5.60
C MET A 69 4.73 4.10 -4.58
N GLU A 70 3.45 4.21 -4.29
CA GLU A 70 2.94 5.02 -3.18
C GLU A 70 2.32 4.12 -2.13
N PHE A 71 2.59 4.43 -0.87
CA PHE A 71 2.14 3.65 0.29
C PHE A 71 1.25 4.53 1.15
N TRP A 72 0.13 3.97 1.59
CA TRP A 72 -0.79 4.63 2.50
C TRP A 72 -1.25 3.68 3.60
N GLN A 73 -1.09 4.09 4.86
CA GLN A 73 -1.45 3.27 6.01
C GLN A 73 -1.90 4.09 7.23
N ALA A 74 -2.57 3.42 8.15
CA ALA A 74 -2.85 3.94 9.48
C ALA A 74 -1.59 3.87 10.38
N ASN A 75 -1.59 4.65 11.47
CA ASN A 75 -0.60 4.52 12.54
C ASN A 75 -0.80 3.20 13.32
N ALA A 76 0.03 2.94 14.33
CA ALA A 76 -0.04 1.71 15.13
C ALA A 76 -1.37 1.54 15.92
N LYS A 77 -2.17 2.59 16.06
CA LYS A 77 -3.50 2.57 16.70
C LYS A 77 -4.66 2.50 15.69
N GLY A 78 -4.37 2.33 14.41
CA GLY A 78 -5.38 2.22 13.36
C GLY A 78 -5.97 3.56 12.90
N ILE A 79 -5.31 4.69 13.20
CA ILE A 79 -5.78 6.03 12.82
C ILE A 79 -4.98 6.55 11.64
N TYR A 80 -5.68 6.88 10.57
CA TYR A 80 -5.10 7.51 9.39
C TYR A 80 -4.86 9.01 9.63
N ASN A 81 -3.72 9.52 9.19
CA ASN A 81 -3.43 10.95 9.19
C ASN A 81 -4.18 11.63 8.03
N SER A 82 -5.44 11.94 8.26
CA SER A 82 -6.35 12.55 7.30
C SER A 82 -7.11 13.72 7.92
N PRO A 83 -7.66 14.65 7.12
CA PRO A 83 -8.47 15.75 7.65
C PRO A 83 -9.64 15.30 8.52
N ALA A 84 -10.23 14.13 8.22
CA ALA A 84 -11.34 13.57 8.99
C ALA A 84 -10.93 13.17 10.42
N ASN A 85 -9.66 12.87 10.66
CA ASN A 85 -9.10 12.48 11.94
C ASN A 85 -8.31 13.61 12.62
N SER A 86 -8.41 14.84 12.11
CA SER A 86 -7.74 15.99 12.71
C SER A 86 -8.17 16.18 14.18
N GLY A 87 -7.20 16.20 15.09
CA GLY A 87 -7.46 16.29 16.52
C GLY A 87 -7.86 14.99 17.20
N HIS A 88 -7.84 13.85 16.51
CA HIS A 88 -8.09 12.56 17.15
C HIS A 88 -7.00 12.28 18.21
N PRO A 89 -7.36 11.84 19.45
CA PRO A 89 -6.42 11.68 20.56
C PRO A 89 -5.35 10.61 20.31
N ASP A 90 -5.63 9.66 19.42
CA ASP A 90 -4.71 8.58 19.04
C ASP A 90 -3.97 8.85 17.72
N LEU A 91 -4.11 10.05 17.15
CA LEU A 91 -3.30 10.45 16.00
C LEU A 91 -1.84 10.61 16.45
N ASP A 92 -0.93 9.93 15.76
CA ASP A 92 0.50 10.02 16.05
C ASP A 92 1.10 11.24 15.33
N PRO A 93 1.58 12.27 16.05
CA PRO A 93 2.13 13.47 15.42
C PRO A 93 3.46 13.22 14.68
N TRP A 94 4.09 12.09 14.93
CA TRP A 94 5.37 11.69 14.33
C TRP A 94 5.21 10.73 13.14
N PHE A 95 3.96 10.50 12.68
CA PHE A 95 3.68 9.56 11.61
C PHE A 95 2.71 10.13 10.57
N ASN A 96 3.19 10.30 9.34
CA ASN A 96 2.34 10.79 8.23
C ASN A 96 1.48 9.69 7.61
N GLY A 97 1.93 8.44 7.64
CA GLY A 97 1.24 7.32 7.01
C GLY A 97 1.31 7.27 5.49
N TYR A 98 1.99 8.21 4.85
CA TYR A 98 2.19 8.27 3.42
C TYR A 98 3.66 8.16 3.06
N GLY A 99 3.98 7.30 2.11
CA GLY A 99 5.32 7.14 1.58
C GLY A 99 5.33 6.97 0.07
N ARG A 100 6.48 7.17 -0.51
CA ARG A 100 6.72 7.01 -1.94
C ARG A 100 8.11 6.47 -2.17
N LEU A 101 8.22 5.53 -3.09
CA LEU A 101 9.47 4.90 -3.49
C LEU A 101 9.50 4.78 -5.00
N ARG A 102 10.66 5.07 -5.60
CA ARG A 102 10.94 4.79 -7.00
C ARG A 102 11.93 3.63 -7.09
N SER A 103 11.53 2.57 -7.77
CA SER A 103 12.43 1.47 -8.10
C SER A 103 12.82 1.49 -9.57
N ALA A 104 14.12 1.59 -9.84
CA ALA A 104 14.64 1.47 -11.19
C ALA A 104 14.69 0.02 -11.69
N SER A 105 14.83 -0.95 -10.76
CA SER A 105 15.03 -2.37 -11.04
C SER A 105 13.81 -3.25 -10.79
N GLY A 106 12.76 -2.71 -10.18
CA GLY A 106 11.59 -3.48 -9.74
C GLY A 106 11.71 -4.04 -8.32
N ASP A 107 12.89 -4.06 -7.71
CA ASP A 107 13.03 -4.39 -6.28
C ASP A 107 12.58 -3.21 -5.43
N TYR A 108 11.90 -3.49 -4.31
CA TYR A 108 11.51 -2.44 -3.38
C TYR A 108 11.83 -2.78 -1.92
N LYS A 109 12.12 -1.75 -1.15
CA LYS A 109 12.32 -1.83 0.31
C LYS A 109 11.77 -0.56 0.94
N PHE A 110 10.79 -0.70 1.79
CA PHE A 110 10.04 0.38 2.40
C PHE A 110 10.05 0.22 3.92
N ARG A 111 10.52 1.23 4.65
CA ARG A 111 10.57 1.20 6.12
C ARG A 111 9.39 1.97 6.69
N THR A 112 8.70 1.37 7.65
CA THR A 112 7.55 1.98 8.33
C THR A 112 7.31 1.35 9.71
N ILE A 113 6.14 1.55 10.26
CA ILE A 113 5.64 0.85 11.46
C ILE A 113 4.54 -0.13 11.08
N MET A 114 4.33 -1.15 11.89
CA MET A 114 3.18 -2.05 11.76
C MET A 114 1.90 -1.23 11.95
N PRO A 115 1.02 -1.16 10.93
CA PRO A 115 -0.26 -0.47 11.08
C PRO A 115 -1.15 -1.15 12.12
N GLY A 116 -1.96 -0.39 12.82
CA GLY A 116 -3.05 -0.91 13.63
C GLY A 116 -4.26 -1.29 12.78
N ALA A 117 -5.11 -2.16 13.32
CA ALA A 117 -6.41 -2.44 12.73
C ALA A 117 -7.30 -1.17 12.75
N SER A 118 -8.01 -0.89 11.66
CA SER A 118 -8.90 0.27 11.54
C SER A 118 -10.34 -0.17 11.29
N GLY A 119 -11.22 0.07 12.25
CA GLY A 119 -12.60 -0.39 12.18
C GLY A 119 -12.69 -1.91 12.06
N LYS A 120 -13.20 -2.40 10.93
CA LYS A 120 -13.30 -3.85 10.61
C LYS A 120 -12.11 -4.36 9.80
N ARG A 121 -11.16 -3.48 9.45
CA ARG A 121 -10.02 -3.81 8.62
C ARG A 121 -8.86 -4.35 9.46
N ALA A 122 -8.26 -5.43 9.00
CA ALA A 122 -6.99 -5.90 9.54
C ALA A 122 -5.86 -4.89 9.28
N PRO A 123 -4.74 -4.96 10.02
CA PRO A 123 -3.54 -4.20 9.69
C PRO A 123 -3.17 -4.36 8.23
N ASN A 124 -3.14 -3.26 7.49
CA ASN A 124 -2.83 -3.29 6.07
C ASN A 124 -2.18 -2.00 5.59
N ILE A 125 -1.48 -2.09 4.46
CA ILE A 125 -0.92 -0.96 3.71
C ILE A 125 -1.54 -0.97 2.33
N THR A 126 -2.12 0.13 1.90
CA THR A 126 -2.53 0.32 0.50
C THR A 126 -1.32 0.73 -0.32
N ILE A 127 -1.12 0.08 -1.45
CA ILE A 127 -0.03 0.37 -2.38
C ILE A 127 -0.62 0.74 -3.73
N THR A 128 -0.26 1.93 -4.22
CA THR A 128 -0.52 2.33 -5.61
C THR A 128 0.78 2.19 -6.39
N ILE A 129 0.72 1.53 -7.55
CA ILE A 129 1.87 1.28 -8.40
C ILE A 129 1.64 1.95 -9.75
N PHE A 130 2.65 2.70 -10.18
CA PHE A 130 2.70 3.31 -11.50
C PHE A 130 3.85 2.68 -12.27
N SER A 131 3.54 2.15 -13.44
CA SER A 131 4.52 1.52 -14.34
C SER A 131 4.42 2.13 -15.72
N ASP A 132 5.57 2.39 -16.34
CA ASP A 132 5.73 2.92 -17.71
C ASP A 132 4.94 4.23 -17.99
N GLY A 133 4.55 4.97 -16.94
CA GLY A 133 3.75 6.18 -17.04
C GLY A 133 2.32 5.96 -17.56
N ILE A 134 1.88 4.71 -17.69
CA ILE A 134 0.60 4.35 -18.32
C ILE A 134 -0.33 3.61 -17.36
N SER A 135 0.21 2.72 -16.55
CA SER A 135 -0.59 1.87 -15.66
C SER A 135 -0.58 2.41 -14.25
N ARG A 136 -1.76 2.59 -13.66
CA ARG A 136 -1.98 2.85 -12.25
C ARG A 136 -2.81 1.69 -11.70
N ILE A 137 -2.25 0.94 -10.78
CA ILE A 137 -2.90 -0.19 -10.14
C ILE A 137 -2.83 -0.04 -8.63
N VAL A 138 -3.86 -0.46 -7.93
CA VAL A 138 -3.95 -0.36 -6.47
C VAL A 138 -4.10 -1.74 -5.87
N THR A 139 -3.30 -2.06 -4.87
CA THR A 139 -3.39 -3.28 -4.10
C THR A 139 -3.28 -3.01 -2.61
N GLN A 140 -3.47 -4.04 -1.81
CA GLN A 140 -3.33 -3.97 -0.35
C GLN A 140 -2.42 -5.08 0.14
N VAL A 141 -1.60 -4.75 1.13
CA VAL A 141 -0.72 -5.71 1.80
C VAL A 141 -1.21 -5.94 3.21
N PHE A 142 -1.42 -7.19 3.56
CA PHE A 142 -1.70 -7.67 4.91
C PHE A 142 -0.47 -8.39 5.44
N PHE A 143 -0.46 -8.72 6.72
CA PHE A 143 0.71 -9.28 7.36
C PHE A 143 0.41 -10.66 7.93
N GLU A 144 1.31 -11.61 7.72
CA GLU A 144 1.23 -12.96 8.26
C GLU A 144 1.07 -12.96 9.80
N GLY A 145 0.29 -13.90 10.32
CA GLY A 145 0.10 -14.09 11.76
C GLY A 145 -0.95 -13.17 12.41
N HIS A 146 -1.50 -12.18 11.73
CA HIS A 146 -2.54 -11.32 12.28
C HIS A 146 -3.92 -12.00 12.25
N LYS A 147 -4.48 -12.28 13.42
CA LYS A 147 -5.82 -12.91 13.55
C LYS A 147 -6.94 -12.11 12.86
N ALA A 148 -6.81 -10.78 12.79
CA ALA A 148 -7.78 -9.92 12.13
C ALA A 148 -7.92 -10.23 10.63
N ASN A 149 -6.94 -10.86 9.99
CA ASN A 149 -7.02 -11.29 8.60
C ASN A 149 -8.20 -12.23 8.35
N GLU A 150 -8.54 -13.09 9.32
CA GLU A 150 -9.66 -14.02 9.24
C GLU A 150 -11.02 -13.33 9.11
N THR A 151 -11.13 -12.09 9.56
CA THR A 151 -12.38 -11.33 9.61
C THR A 151 -12.39 -10.12 8.69
N ASP A 152 -11.27 -9.78 8.06
CA ASP A 152 -11.16 -8.65 7.16
C ASP A 152 -12.12 -8.81 5.96
N PRO A 153 -12.97 -7.83 5.67
CA PRO A 153 -13.96 -7.94 4.60
C PRO A 153 -13.36 -8.04 3.21
N VAL A 154 -12.21 -7.41 2.96
CA VAL A 154 -11.51 -7.49 1.66
C VAL A 154 -10.92 -8.88 1.47
N LEU A 155 -10.20 -9.40 2.45
CA LEU A 155 -9.67 -10.77 2.36
C LEU A 155 -10.80 -11.79 2.19
N LYS A 156 -11.91 -11.64 2.92
CA LYS A 156 -13.07 -12.54 2.79
C LYS A 156 -13.76 -12.50 1.44
N SER A 157 -13.68 -11.41 0.71
CA SER A 157 -14.27 -11.30 -0.64
C SER A 157 -13.48 -12.07 -1.69
N LEU A 158 -12.25 -12.49 -1.37
CA LEU A 158 -11.33 -13.16 -2.29
C LEU A 158 -11.28 -14.67 -2.04
N GLY A 159 -10.93 -15.42 -3.08
CA GLY A 159 -10.55 -16.83 -2.95
C GLY A 159 -9.25 -17.01 -2.16
N THR A 160 -9.05 -18.20 -1.56
CA THR A 160 -7.88 -18.48 -0.71
C THR A 160 -6.54 -18.26 -1.42
N GLY A 161 -6.46 -18.56 -2.71
CA GLY A 161 -5.25 -18.31 -3.51
C GLY A 161 -4.93 -16.82 -3.67
N ASP A 162 -5.97 -16.00 -3.85
CA ASP A 162 -5.84 -14.56 -4.00
C ASP A 162 -5.52 -13.90 -2.65
N GLN A 163 -6.15 -14.36 -1.56
CA GLN A 163 -5.79 -13.93 -0.20
C GLN A 163 -4.30 -14.10 0.08
N ALA A 164 -3.74 -15.27 -0.27
CA ALA A 164 -2.32 -15.58 -0.03
C ALA A 164 -1.38 -14.60 -0.77
N ARG A 165 -1.80 -14.06 -1.92
CA ARG A 165 -1.02 -13.08 -2.70
C ARG A 165 -1.03 -11.67 -2.13
N LEU A 166 -1.87 -11.42 -1.12
CA LEU A 166 -1.93 -10.14 -0.40
C LEU A 166 -1.26 -10.20 0.97
N ILE A 167 -0.86 -11.39 1.45
CA ILE A 167 -0.29 -11.55 2.78
C ILE A 167 1.23 -11.60 2.69
N ALA A 168 1.88 -10.55 3.20
CA ALA A 168 3.32 -10.49 3.32
C ALA A 168 3.80 -11.50 4.37
N ARG A 169 4.75 -12.34 3.96
CA ARG A 169 5.36 -13.37 4.80
C ARG A 169 6.40 -12.74 5.74
N HIS A 170 6.37 -13.12 7.00
CA HIS A 170 7.42 -12.72 7.94
C HIS A 170 8.76 -13.41 7.61
N ASP A 171 9.86 -12.65 7.63
CA ASP A 171 11.20 -13.10 7.23
C ASP A 171 12.30 -12.75 8.24
N GLY A 172 11.92 -12.64 9.52
CA GLY A 172 12.86 -12.36 10.60
C GLY A 172 12.96 -10.88 10.98
N GLN A 173 14.07 -10.50 11.58
CA GLN A 173 14.33 -9.16 12.11
C GLN A 173 15.67 -8.60 11.60
N THR A 174 15.76 -7.29 11.51
CA THR A 174 17.03 -6.58 11.33
C THR A 174 17.78 -6.42 12.66
N ASP A 175 19.06 -6.05 12.59
CA ASP A 175 19.90 -5.84 13.78
C ASP A 175 19.36 -4.73 14.70
N ASP A 176 18.62 -3.76 14.17
CA ASP A 176 17.96 -2.69 14.90
C ASP A 176 16.53 -3.03 15.37
N GLY A 177 16.11 -4.29 15.19
CA GLY A 177 14.86 -4.82 15.73
C GLY A 177 13.60 -4.56 14.89
N ALA A 178 13.75 -4.09 13.65
CA ALA A 178 12.60 -4.00 12.75
C ALA A 178 12.24 -5.38 12.18
N GLU A 179 10.95 -5.73 12.23
CA GLU A 179 10.44 -6.98 11.63
C GLU A 179 10.45 -6.86 10.11
N VAL A 180 10.89 -7.91 9.42
CA VAL A 180 10.98 -7.94 7.95
C VAL A 180 9.81 -8.74 7.38
N TYR A 181 9.14 -8.17 6.39
CA TYR A 181 8.05 -8.79 5.66
C TYR A 181 8.32 -8.78 4.17
N LEU A 182 8.06 -9.93 3.51
CA LEU A 182 8.29 -10.12 2.08
C LEU A 182 6.98 -10.28 1.33
N LEU A 183 6.81 -9.51 0.26
CA LEU A 183 5.72 -9.68 -0.70
C LEU A 183 6.19 -9.33 -2.11
N ASP A 184 6.09 -10.26 -3.04
CA ASP A 184 6.23 -9.97 -4.46
C ASP A 184 4.87 -9.54 -5.04
N ILE A 185 4.86 -8.52 -5.87
CA ILE A 185 3.67 -8.00 -6.54
C ILE A 185 3.78 -8.33 -8.02
N VAL A 186 2.85 -9.14 -8.53
CA VAL A 186 2.78 -9.54 -9.93
C VAL A 186 1.70 -8.71 -10.63
N MET A 187 2.10 -7.86 -11.58
CA MET A 187 1.21 -6.89 -12.22
C MET A 187 0.20 -7.50 -13.20
N ALA A 188 0.45 -8.69 -13.73
CA ALA A 188 -0.45 -9.35 -14.67
C ALA A 188 -0.15 -10.85 -14.78
N GLY A 189 -1.12 -11.64 -15.26
CA GLY A 189 -0.94 -13.04 -15.61
C GLY A 189 -1.58 -14.01 -14.60
N ALA A 190 -1.22 -15.30 -14.69
CA ALA A 190 -1.87 -16.35 -13.91
C ALA A 190 -1.68 -16.22 -12.38
N ASN A 191 -0.61 -15.55 -11.96
CA ASN A 191 -0.29 -15.30 -10.56
C ASN A 191 -0.45 -13.82 -10.19
N GLU A 192 -1.27 -13.09 -10.96
CA GLU A 192 -1.54 -11.67 -10.71
C GLU A 192 -1.95 -11.43 -9.26
N THR A 193 -1.34 -10.39 -8.67
CA THR A 193 -1.75 -9.88 -7.37
C THR A 193 -3.15 -9.28 -7.49
N PRO A 194 -4.08 -9.53 -6.57
CA PRO A 194 -5.38 -8.87 -6.59
C PRO A 194 -5.22 -7.35 -6.57
N PHE A 195 -5.82 -6.68 -7.56
CA PHE A 195 -5.91 -5.23 -7.64
C PHE A 195 -7.34 -4.79 -7.41
N PHE A 196 -7.50 -3.58 -6.89
CA PHE A 196 -8.79 -3.03 -6.48
C PHE A 196 -9.06 -1.72 -7.24
N ASP A 197 -10.30 -1.50 -7.58
CA ASP A 197 -10.74 -0.21 -8.10
C ASP A 197 -10.82 0.81 -6.95
N ASP A 198 -10.43 2.06 -7.21
CA ASP A 198 -10.39 3.13 -6.20
C ASP A 198 -11.77 3.56 -5.66
N LEU A 199 -12.84 2.98 -6.15
CA LEU A 199 -14.16 3.60 -6.11
C LEU A 199 -15.10 3.08 -5.03
N GLU A 200 -14.69 2.14 -4.19
CA GLU A 200 -15.58 1.64 -3.14
C GLU A 200 -14.87 1.66 -1.76
N SER A 201 -14.86 2.84 -1.16
CA SER A 201 -14.58 3.03 0.28
C SER A 201 -15.85 3.43 1.03
#